data_f2b9cbac30b398e7d5e1c71c597f09f1
#
_entry.id   f2b9cbac30b398e7d5e1c71c597f09f1
#
_cell.length_a   1.000
_cell.length_b   1.000
_cell.length_c   1.000
_cell.angle_alpha   90.00
_cell.angle_beta   90.00
_cell.angle_gamma   90.00
#
_symmetry.space_group_name_H-M   'P 1'
#
loop_
_entity.id
_entity.type
_entity.pdbx_description
1 polymer ?
#
loop_
_entity_poly.entity_id
_entity_poly.type
_entity_poly.pdbx_seq_one_letter_code
_entity_poly.pdbx_strand_id
1 'polypeptide(L)' 'MLILGIESSCDETGVALVEWDALAPAHQVPTLLAHALHSQVTMHEAFGGVVPELASRDHIPRVLHLTDTVMQQARLERA' A
#
# COMPACT_ATOMS: atom_id res chain seq x y z
N MET A 1 -2.38 13.92 12.24
CA MET A 1 -1.15 13.14 11.92
C MET A 1 -1.41 12.28 10.70
N LEU A 2 -0.52 12.35 9.74
CA LEU A 2 -0.57 11.48 8.57
C LEU A 2 0.30 10.24 8.81
N ILE A 3 -0.22 9.08 8.48
CA ILE A 3 0.47 7.82 8.64
C ILE A 3 0.49 7.10 7.30
N LEU A 4 1.68 6.75 6.83
CA LEU A 4 1.84 5.92 5.64
C LEU A 4 2.05 4.48 6.07
N GLY A 5 1.13 3.61 5.69
CA GLY A 5 1.23 2.19 5.96
C GLY A 5 1.69 1.42 4.73
N ILE A 6 2.63 0.51 4.91
CA ILE A 6 3.16 -0.31 3.83
C ILE A 6 3.03 -1.77 4.22
N GLU A 7 2.48 -2.57 3.32
CA GLU A 7 2.38 -4.01 3.48
C GLU A 7 3.04 -4.67 2.28
N SER A 8 3.93 -5.61 2.51
CA SER A 8 4.49 -6.44 1.45
C SER A 8 4.52 -7.88 1.94
N SER A 9 3.79 -8.71 1.25
CA SER A 9 3.72 -10.14 1.52
C SER A 9 3.99 -10.88 0.21
N CYS A 10 4.20 -12.16 0.27
CA CYS A 10 4.67 -13.02 -0.82
C CYS A 10 4.38 -12.50 -2.24
N ASP A 11 3.13 -12.25 -2.58
CA ASP A 11 2.70 -11.89 -3.93
C ASP A 11 1.87 -10.60 -3.99
N GLU A 12 1.87 -9.81 -2.91
CA GLU A 12 1.13 -8.55 -2.86
C GLU A 12 1.95 -7.44 -2.23
N THR A 13 1.73 -6.22 -2.72
CA THR A 13 2.29 -5.00 -2.15
C THR A 13 1.17 -3.99 -1.99
N GLY A 14 1.02 -3.43 -0.80
CA GLY A 14 -0.01 -2.44 -0.51
C GLY A 14 0.56 -1.21 0.16
N VAL A 15 0.01 -0.04 -0.17
CA VAL A 15 0.36 1.23 0.45
C VAL A 15 -0.94 1.96 0.78
N ALA A 16 -1.03 2.52 1.97
CA ALA A 16 -2.19 3.29 2.39
C ALA A 16 -1.74 4.55 3.12
N LEU A 17 -2.47 5.65 2.91
CA LEU A 17 -2.28 6.89 3.63
C LEU A 17 -3.49 7.13 4.50
N VAL A 18 -3.26 7.31 5.80
CA VAL A 18 -4.30 7.45 6.80
C VAL A 18 -4.10 8.74 7.57
N GLU A 19 -5.19 9.43 7.87
CA GLU A 19 -5.16 10.57 8.78
C GLU A 19 -5.72 10.16 10.13
N TRP A 20 -4.96 10.42 11.19
CA TRP A 20 -5.32 10.11 12.56
C TRP A 20 -5.14 11.31 13.45
N ASP A 21 -6.17 11.58 14.26
CA ASP A 21 -6.12 12.66 15.25
C ASP A 21 -5.85 12.05 16.63
N ALA A 22 -4.67 12.32 17.17
CA ALA A 22 -4.27 11.79 18.48
C ALA A 22 -5.10 12.37 19.62
N LEU A 23 -5.76 13.53 19.40
CA LEU A 23 -6.61 14.16 20.39
C LEU A 23 -8.07 13.71 20.31
N ALA A 24 -8.42 12.92 19.29
CA ALA A 24 -9.75 12.39 19.11
C ALA A 24 -10.06 11.31 20.16
N PRO A 25 -11.34 11.06 20.45
CA PRO A 25 -11.72 9.95 21.33
C PRO A 25 -11.14 8.62 20.86
N ALA A 26 -10.78 7.76 21.79
CA ALA A 26 -10.13 6.47 21.48
C ALA A 26 -10.95 5.56 20.57
N HIS A 27 -12.25 5.74 20.52
CA HIS A 27 -13.15 4.95 19.67
C HIS A 27 -13.27 5.49 18.24
N GLN A 28 -12.65 6.63 17.93
CA GLN A 28 -12.72 7.21 16.60
C GLN A 28 -11.78 6.47 15.66
N VAL A 29 -12.32 6.02 14.52
CA VAL A 29 -11.55 5.32 13.49
C VAL A 29 -10.76 6.32 12.66
N PRO A 30 -9.47 6.05 12.36
CA PRO A 30 -8.70 6.89 11.45
C PRO A 30 -9.34 6.98 10.06
N THR A 31 -9.13 8.09 9.38
CA THR A 31 -9.66 8.31 8.03
C THR A 31 -8.68 7.79 6.98
N LEU A 32 -9.15 6.88 6.14
CA LEU A 32 -8.37 6.42 4.99
C LEU A 32 -8.44 7.48 3.89
N LEU A 33 -7.29 8.08 3.56
CA LEU A 33 -7.22 9.12 2.54
C LEU A 33 -6.99 8.53 1.16
N ALA A 34 -6.13 7.53 1.04
CA ALA A 34 -5.83 6.89 -0.23
C ALA A 34 -5.20 5.52 0.01
N HIS A 35 -5.37 4.60 -0.94
CA HIS A 35 -4.70 3.31 -0.90
C HIS A 35 -4.48 2.79 -2.31
N ALA A 36 -3.48 1.93 -2.45
CA ALA A 36 -3.19 1.24 -3.69
C ALA A 36 -2.63 -0.15 -3.37
N LEU A 37 -3.03 -1.13 -4.17
CA LEU A 37 -2.63 -2.51 -3.99
C LEU A 37 -2.19 -3.08 -5.35
N HIS A 38 -1.10 -3.84 -5.35
CA HIS A 38 -0.65 -4.58 -6.51
C HIS A 38 -0.48 -6.05 -6.14
N SER A 39 -1.08 -6.93 -6.95
CA SER A 39 -0.97 -8.37 -6.79
C SER A 39 -0.06 -8.95 -7.86
N GLN A 40 0.81 -9.88 -7.45
CA GLN A 40 1.72 -10.60 -8.35
C GLN A 40 1.15 -11.96 -8.78
N VAL A 41 -0.14 -12.22 -8.55
CA VAL A 41 -0.75 -13.54 -8.80
C VAL A 41 -0.47 -14.02 -10.21
N THR A 42 -0.67 -13.17 -11.22
CA THR A 42 -0.45 -13.55 -12.63
C THR A 42 1.01 -13.93 -12.89
N MET A 43 1.97 -13.20 -12.30
CA MET A 43 3.38 -13.49 -12.46
C MET A 43 3.74 -14.87 -11.88
N HIS A 44 3.21 -15.19 -10.71
CA HIS A 44 3.55 -16.44 -10.01
C HIS A 44 2.77 -17.65 -10.56
N GLU A 45 1.60 -17.46 -11.15
CA GLU A 45 0.80 -18.54 -11.74
C GLU A 45 1.60 -19.35 -12.76
N ALA A 46 2.42 -18.69 -13.56
CA ALA A 46 3.25 -19.36 -14.57
C ALA A 46 4.20 -20.41 -13.97
N PHE A 47 4.47 -20.31 -12.66
CA PHE A 47 5.37 -21.20 -11.95
C PHE A 47 4.65 -22.13 -10.97
N GLY A 48 3.31 -22.12 -10.98
CA GLY A 48 2.51 -22.97 -10.12
C GLY A 48 2.37 -22.51 -8.69
N GLY A 49 2.78 -21.27 -8.39
CA GLY A 49 2.71 -20.68 -7.04
C GLY A 49 3.75 -19.61 -6.82
N VAL A 50 3.81 -19.06 -5.62
CA VAL A 50 4.71 -17.97 -5.28
C VAL A 50 6.18 -18.38 -5.45
N VAL A 51 6.93 -17.56 -6.17
CA VAL A 51 8.39 -17.71 -6.32
C VAL A 51 9.04 -16.61 -5.45
N PRO A 52 9.62 -16.94 -4.28
CA PRO A 52 10.09 -15.92 -3.32
C PRO A 52 11.08 -14.92 -3.90
N GLU A 53 11.98 -15.35 -4.77
CA GLU A 53 12.95 -14.46 -5.38
C GLU A 53 12.28 -13.43 -6.29
N LEU A 54 11.30 -13.83 -7.09
CA LEU A 54 10.56 -12.92 -7.95
C LEU A 54 9.72 -11.94 -7.12
N ALA A 55 9.08 -12.44 -6.07
CA ALA A 55 8.31 -11.60 -5.16
C ALA A 55 9.20 -10.51 -4.55
N SER A 56 10.37 -10.89 -4.02
CA SER A 56 11.31 -9.96 -3.41
C SER A 56 11.78 -8.88 -4.39
N ARG A 57 12.05 -9.26 -5.63
CA ARG A 57 12.50 -8.30 -6.65
C ARG A 57 11.44 -7.28 -7.03
N ASP A 58 10.16 -7.65 -6.94
CA ASP A 58 9.06 -6.76 -7.32
C ASP A 58 8.67 -5.79 -6.20
N HIS A 59 8.81 -6.17 -4.92
CA HIS A 59 8.31 -5.36 -3.81
C HIS A 59 8.91 -3.97 -3.73
N ILE A 60 10.23 -3.82 -3.88
CA ILE A 60 10.89 -2.52 -3.73
C ILE A 60 10.43 -1.51 -4.76
N PRO A 61 10.55 -1.76 -6.09
CA PRO A 61 10.05 -0.81 -7.08
C PRO A 61 8.55 -0.61 -7.00
N ARG A 62 7.79 -1.63 -6.58
CA ARG A 62 6.35 -1.53 -6.46
C ARG A 62 5.94 -0.60 -5.32
N VAL A 63 6.62 -0.67 -4.17
CA VAL A 63 6.35 0.23 -3.05
C VAL A 63 6.56 1.69 -3.47
N LEU A 64 7.62 2.00 -4.20
CA LEU A 64 7.89 3.35 -4.66
C LEU A 64 6.77 3.85 -5.59
N HIS A 65 6.36 3.03 -6.54
CA HIS A 65 5.30 3.38 -7.48
C HIS A 65 3.96 3.58 -6.77
N LEU A 66 3.57 2.66 -5.88
CA LEU A 66 2.32 2.74 -5.14
C LEU A 66 2.31 3.94 -4.18
N THR A 67 3.44 4.26 -3.57
CA THR A 67 3.55 5.43 -2.70
C THR A 67 3.29 6.71 -3.48
N ASP A 68 3.88 6.87 -4.66
CA ASP A 68 3.60 8.02 -5.52
C ASP A 68 2.12 8.11 -5.89
N THR A 69 1.50 6.99 -6.26
CA THR A 69 0.09 6.92 -6.60
C THR A 69 -0.78 7.39 -5.43
N VAL A 70 -0.51 6.87 -4.24
CA VAL A 70 -1.26 7.20 -3.02
C VAL A 70 -1.10 8.68 -2.65
N MET A 71 0.11 9.22 -2.74
CA MET A 71 0.37 10.62 -2.42
C MET A 71 -0.33 11.55 -3.40
N GLN A 72 -0.34 11.24 -4.69
CA GLN A 72 -1.05 12.03 -5.69
C GLN A 72 -2.56 12.00 -5.47
N GLN A 73 -3.10 10.82 -5.20
CA GLN A 73 -4.52 10.65 -4.93
C GLN A 73 -4.97 11.46 -3.70
N ALA A 74 -4.20 11.39 -2.63
CA ALA A 74 -4.50 12.13 -1.41
C ALA A 74 -4.44 13.64 -1.63
N ARG A 75 -3.49 14.12 -2.44
CA ARG A 75 -3.35 15.54 -2.78
C ARG A 75 -4.58 16.03 -3.54
N LEU A 76 -5.07 15.25 -4.51
CA LEU A 76 -6.25 15.62 -5.29
C LEU A 76 -7.50 15.70 -4.42
N GLU A 77 -7.67 14.76 -3.49
CA GLU A 77 -8.81 14.75 -2.59
C GLU A 77 -8.80 15.91 -1.60
N ARG A 78 -7.62 16.40 -1.24
CA ARG A 78 -7.47 17.49 -0.27
C ARG A 78 -7.43 18.87 -0.93
N ALA A 79 -7.31 18.93 -2.23
CA ALA A 79 -7.36 20.19 -2.97
C ALA A 79 -8.82 20.63 -3.23
#